data_a627cb7038df4fb26d7bd71b05e95c4a
#
_entry.id   a627cb7038df4fb26d7bd71b05e95c4a
#
_cell.length_a   1.000
_cell.length_b   1.000
_cell.length_c   1.000
_cell.angle_alpha   90.00
_cell.angle_beta   90.00
_cell.angle_gamma   90.00
#
_symmetry.space_group_name_H-M   'P 1'
#
loop_
_entity.id
_entity.type
_entity.pdbx_description
1 polymer ?
#
loop_
_entity_poly.entity_id
_entity_poly.type
_entity_poly.pdbx_seq_one_letter_code
_entity_poly.pdbx_strand_id
1 'polypeptide(L)'
;MKEDNSLYPLKFQPILKEKIWGGTKLKKLFNKQTDSDKIGESWELSGFKGDESVVSNGFLAGNNLTELIEIYMGDLVGDKIFEEFGLTFPLLFKLIDANDDLSIQVHPDDETAALRHNSLGKTEMWYVIDAEPDGELIVGFKNDCSREEYLKALEEERLSDLLKKVPVRKGDVIFIPAGLVHAIKKGVLVAEIQESSDLTYRIYDYKRTDEHGKERELHTELALDVINFSATKNPKVAYEPKVNAVTPLVSCDYFTTNLLLFNRTIIRNYSSLDSFVVYMCLEGNFIIECENHKILVEKGETVLIPASLDEVSLIPNGEVKLLEVFIQ
;
A
#
# COMPACT_ATOMS: atom_id res chain seq x y z
N MET A 1 16.56 15.11 -34.60
CA MET A 1 16.53 13.96 -33.69
C MET A 1 15.09 13.57 -33.61
N LYS A 2 14.71 12.31 -33.84
CA LYS A 2 13.37 11.84 -33.52
C LYS A 2 13.27 11.93 -31.98
N GLU A 3 12.25 12.58 -31.49
CA GLU A 3 11.93 12.50 -30.05
C GLU A 3 11.72 11.02 -29.72
N ASP A 4 12.45 10.53 -28.76
CA ASP A 4 12.30 9.17 -28.26
C ASP A 4 11.04 9.17 -27.39
N ASN A 5 9.93 8.71 -27.97
CA ASN A 5 8.64 8.62 -27.30
C ASN A 5 8.44 7.24 -26.66
N SER A 6 9.51 6.49 -26.39
CA SER A 6 9.44 5.23 -25.67
C SER A 6 9.01 5.47 -24.21
N LEU A 7 8.35 4.48 -23.63
CA LEU A 7 8.01 4.50 -22.20
C LEU A 7 9.28 4.54 -21.35
N TYR A 8 9.22 5.18 -20.22
CA TYR A 8 10.32 5.38 -19.27
C TYR A 8 9.78 5.23 -17.82
N PRO A 9 10.63 5.11 -16.79
CA PRO A 9 10.18 5.05 -15.41
C PRO A 9 9.38 6.29 -15.01
N LEU A 10 8.13 6.08 -14.58
CA LEU A 10 7.16 7.13 -14.31
C LEU A 10 7.11 7.47 -12.83
N LYS A 11 7.25 8.75 -12.49
CA LYS A 11 7.00 9.32 -11.16
C LYS A 11 5.64 10.01 -11.16
N PHE A 12 5.00 10.03 -10.01
CA PHE A 12 3.65 10.59 -9.86
C PHE A 12 3.59 11.69 -8.81
N GLN A 13 2.58 12.54 -8.92
CA GLN A 13 2.24 13.48 -7.86
C GLN A 13 1.49 12.71 -6.77
N PRO A 14 1.97 12.72 -5.50
CA PRO A 14 1.26 12.04 -4.42
C PRO A 14 -0.06 12.75 -4.11
N ILE A 15 -1.11 11.96 -3.82
CA ILE A 15 -2.41 12.47 -3.42
C ILE A 15 -2.49 12.42 -1.89
N LEU A 16 -2.48 13.60 -1.25
CA LEU A 16 -2.48 13.71 0.20
C LEU A 16 -3.90 13.75 0.75
N LYS A 17 -4.18 12.89 1.73
CA LYS A 17 -5.50 12.79 2.36
C LYS A 17 -5.41 13.20 3.83
N GLU A 18 -6.17 14.24 4.19
CA GLU A 18 -6.36 14.59 5.59
C GLU A 18 -7.26 13.56 6.28
N LYS A 19 -6.86 13.15 7.47
CA LYS A 19 -7.62 12.21 8.30
C LYS A 19 -7.65 12.72 9.74
N ILE A 20 -8.71 12.40 10.47
CA ILE A 20 -8.86 12.80 11.89
C ILE A 20 -7.72 12.25 12.77
N TRP A 21 -7.09 11.16 12.35
CA TRP A 21 -5.96 10.49 12.99
C TRP A 21 -4.61 10.80 12.32
N GLY A 22 -4.58 11.65 11.30
CA GLY A 22 -3.37 12.00 10.56
C GLY A 22 -2.38 12.84 11.37
N GLY A 23 -1.15 12.88 10.89
CA GLY A 23 -0.02 13.52 11.54
C GLY A 23 0.87 14.32 10.60
N THR A 24 2.12 14.48 11.03
CA THR A 24 3.13 15.29 10.33
C THR A 24 4.35 14.48 9.84
N LYS A 25 4.39 13.14 10.09
CA LYS A 25 5.55 12.32 9.74
C LYS A 25 5.74 12.26 8.21
N LEU A 26 4.66 12.25 7.42
CA LEU A 26 4.74 12.27 5.95
C LEU A 26 5.43 13.52 5.44
N LYS A 27 5.09 14.69 5.98
CA LYS A 27 5.77 15.96 5.69
C LYS A 27 7.24 15.97 6.13
N LYS A 28 7.50 15.54 7.37
CA LYS A 28 8.83 15.62 7.99
C LYS A 28 9.82 14.58 7.48
N LEU A 29 9.38 13.35 7.24
CA LEU A 29 10.25 12.22 6.90
C LEU A 29 10.37 11.98 5.40
N PHE A 30 9.34 12.35 4.63
CA PHE A 30 9.23 12.12 3.19
C PHE A 30 9.06 13.39 2.38
N ASN A 31 9.24 14.56 3.01
CA ASN A 31 9.18 15.86 2.36
C ASN A 31 7.89 16.08 1.53
N LYS A 32 6.76 15.49 1.95
CA LYS A 32 5.48 15.70 1.27
C LYS A 32 5.05 17.15 1.43
N GLN A 33 4.77 17.81 0.31
CA GLN A 33 4.46 19.24 0.29
C GLN A 33 3.02 19.48 0.72
N THR A 34 2.82 20.02 1.92
CA THR A 34 1.51 20.32 2.49
C THR A 34 1.61 21.36 3.60
N ASP A 35 0.59 22.18 3.75
CA ASP A 35 0.42 23.10 4.88
C ASP A 35 -0.33 22.44 6.06
N SER A 36 -0.99 21.30 5.80
CA SER A 36 -1.73 20.58 6.84
C SER A 36 -0.83 19.80 7.77
N ASP A 37 -1.19 19.76 9.04
CA ASP A 37 -0.57 18.94 10.08
C ASP A 37 -1.39 17.66 10.39
N LYS A 38 -2.39 17.35 9.56
CA LYS A 38 -3.30 16.19 9.71
C LYS A 38 -3.31 15.26 8.52
N ILE A 39 -2.19 15.14 7.80
CA ILE A 39 -2.09 14.20 6.67
C ILE A 39 -1.94 12.79 7.23
N GLY A 40 -2.98 11.99 7.05
CA GLY A 40 -2.99 10.58 7.46
C GLY A 40 -2.47 9.64 6.37
N GLU A 41 -2.81 9.91 5.12
CA GLU A 41 -2.42 9.08 3.98
C GLU A 41 -1.78 9.91 2.88
N SER A 42 -0.76 9.33 2.23
CA SER A 42 -0.22 9.77 0.96
C SER A 42 -0.38 8.63 -0.03
N TRP A 43 -1.27 8.80 -1.00
CA TRP A 43 -1.46 7.83 -2.09
C TRP A 43 -0.38 8.09 -3.13
N GLU A 44 0.56 7.20 -3.19
CA GLU A 44 1.78 7.33 -4.00
C GLU A 44 1.56 6.92 -5.45
N LEU A 45 0.72 5.92 -5.66
CA LEU A 45 0.30 5.45 -6.97
C LEU A 45 -1.11 4.87 -6.86
N SER A 46 -2.03 5.45 -7.62
CA SER A 46 -3.45 5.14 -7.59
C SER A 46 -4.06 5.19 -8.98
N GLY A 47 -4.81 4.14 -9.33
CA GLY A 47 -5.75 4.15 -10.45
C GLY A 47 -7.21 4.28 -9.98
N PHE A 48 -7.42 4.56 -8.70
CA PHE A 48 -8.76 4.67 -8.12
C PHE A 48 -9.53 5.84 -8.72
N LYS A 49 -10.75 5.58 -9.22
CA LYS A 49 -11.56 6.56 -9.94
C LYS A 49 -11.83 7.81 -9.11
N GLY A 50 -11.42 8.96 -9.63
CA GLY A 50 -11.52 10.27 -8.99
C GLY A 50 -10.28 10.65 -8.18
N ASP A 51 -9.36 9.72 -7.98
CA ASP A 51 -8.07 9.90 -7.31
C ASP A 51 -6.95 9.21 -8.13
N GLU A 52 -7.02 9.34 -9.46
CA GLU A 52 -6.01 8.80 -10.36
C GLU A 52 -4.70 9.60 -10.24
N SER A 53 -3.59 8.90 -10.09
CA SER A 53 -2.27 9.52 -10.04
C SER A 53 -1.88 10.18 -11.34
N VAL A 54 -1.30 11.38 -11.25
CA VAL A 54 -0.84 12.19 -12.39
C VAL A 54 0.68 12.11 -12.47
N VAL A 55 1.20 11.82 -13.66
CA VAL A 55 2.64 11.75 -13.92
C VAL A 55 3.29 13.11 -13.69
N SER A 56 4.44 13.10 -12.99
CA SER A 56 5.18 14.31 -12.62
C SER A 56 6.48 14.54 -13.38
N ASN A 57 6.95 13.56 -14.18
CA ASN A 57 8.23 13.64 -14.89
C ASN A 57 8.11 13.37 -16.39
N GLY A 58 9.11 13.80 -17.15
CA GLY A 58 9.27 13.51 -18.57
C GLY A 58 8.17 14.08 -19.48
N PHE A 59 8.07 13.55 -20.71
CA PHE A 59 7.12 14.06 -21.72
C PHE A 59 5.66 13.68 -21.45
N LEU A 60 5.42 12.67 -20.59
CA LEU A 60 4.08 12.25 -20.16
C LEU A 60 3.57 13.02 -18.93
N ALA A 61 4.35 13.97 -18.41
CA ALA A 61 3.93 14.76 -17.26
C ALA A 61 2.58 15.47 -17.51
N GLY A 62 1.67 15.37 -16.53
CA GLY A 62 0.32 15.95 -16.61
C GLY A 62 -0.76 14.96 -17.07
N ASN A 63 -0.42 13.80 -17.62
CA ASN A 63 -1.40 12.75 -17.92
C ASN A 63 -1.68 11.92 -16.68
N ASN A 64 -2.90 11.45 -16.51
CA ASN A 64 -3.23 10.54 -15.42
C ASN A 64 -2.97 9.09 -15.80
N LEU A 65 -2.90 8.22 -14.81
CA LEU A 65 -2.56 6.80 -15.00
C LEU A 65 -3.54 6.07 -15.91
N THR A 66 -4.84 6.35 -15.81
CA THR A 66 -5.88 5.72 -16.65
C THR A 66 -5.73 6.10 -18.10
N GLU A 67 -5.44 7.39 -18.41
CA GLU A 67 -5.14 7.84 -19.77
C GLU A 67 -3.91 7.13 -20.37
N LEU A 68 -2.89 6.88 -19.55
CA LEU A 68 -1.71 6.14 -20.00
C LEU A 68 -2.02 4.68 -20.27
N ILE A 69 -2.83 4.02 -19.43
CA ILE A 69 -3.26 2.64 -19.66
C ILE A 69 -4.08 2.54 -20.95
N GLU A 70 -4.95 3.52 -21.24
CA GLU A 70 -5.73 3.56 -22.48
C GLU A 70 -4.85 3.64 -23.73
N ILE A 71 -3.73 4.38 -23.66
CA ILE A 71 -2.82 4.60 -24.79
C ILE A 71 -1.82 3.46 -24.97
N TYR A 72 -1.20 3.02 -23.86
CA TYR A 72 -0.06 2.10 -23.89
C TYR A 72 -0.42 0.65 -23.57
N MET A 73 -1.62 0.41 -23.02
CA MET A 73 -2.16 -0.93 -22.77
C MET A 73 -1.14 -1.86 -22.09
N GLY A 74 -0.89 -3.04 -22.68
CA GLY A 74 0.07 -4.03 -22.19
C GLY A 74 1.51 -3.53 -22.10
N ASP A 75 1.93 -2.58 -22.96
CA ASP A 75 3.27 -1.99 -22.87
C ASP A 75 3.51 -1.28 -21.53
N LEU A 76 2.45 -0.76 -20.90
CA LEU A 76 2.53 -0.11 -19.60
C LEU A 76 2.36 -1.10 -18.44
N VAL A 77 1.29 -1.91 -18.47
CA VAL A 77 0.88 -2.70 -17.30
C VAL A 77 1.17 -4.20 -17.44
N GLY A 78 1.45 -4.72 -18.63
CA GLY A 78 1.53 -6.14 -18.98
C GLY A 78 0.26 -6.59 -19.70
N ASP A 79 0.40 -7.47 -20.71
CA ASP A 79 -0.73 -7.90 -21.54
C ASP A 79 -1.80 -8.62 -20.72
N LYS A 80 -1.42 -9.55 -19.86
CA LYS A 80 -2.36 -10.28 -18.99
C LYS A 80 -3.11 -9.37 -18.04
N ILE A 81 -2.41 -8.40 -17.44
CA ILE A 81 -3.01 -7.43 -16.52
C ILE A 81 -4.01 -6.54 -17.26
N PHE A 82 -3.65 -6.10 -18.48
CA PHE A 82 -4.56 -5.32 -19.30
C PHE A 82 -5.79 -6.14 -19.74
N GLU A 83 -5.61 -7.41 -20.11
CA GLU A 83 -6.73 -8.32 -20.46
C GLU A 83 -7.69 -8.54 -19.27
N GLU A 84 -7.16 -8.64 -18.04
CA GLU A 84 -7.93 -8.91 -16.83
C GLU A 84 -8.62 -7.67 -16.26
N PHE A 85 -7.89 -6.55 -16.16
CA PHE A 85 -8.35 -5.34 -15.46
C PHE A 85 -8.76 -4.18 -16.39
N GLY A 86 -8.48 -4.28 -17.70
CA GLY A 86 -8.76 -3.23 -18.68
C GLY A 86 -8.08 -1.91 -18.31
N LEU A 87 -8.85 -0.85 -18.13
CA LEU A 87 -8.34 0.48 -17.76
C LEU A 87 -8.12 0.66 -16.25
N THR A 88 -8.47 -0.32 -15.43
CA THR A 88 -8.29 -0.25 -13.98
C THR A 88 -6.87 -0.65 -13.60
N PHE A 89 -6.10 0.25 -13.00
CA PHE A 89 -4.84 -0.13 -12.37
C PHE A 89 -5.12 -0.93 -11.11
N PRO A 90 -4.63 -2.18 -10.99
CA PRO A 90 -5.15 -3.14 -10.01
C PRO A 90 -4.68 -2.92 -8.57
N LEU A 91 -3.65 -2.11 -8.35
CA LEU A 91 -3.05 -1.88 -7.03
C LEU A 91 -3.15 -0.42 -6.58
N LEU A 92 -3.07 -0.22 -5.28
CA LEU A 92 -2.98 1.11 -4.64
C LEU A 92 -1.82 1.09 -3.63
N PHE A 93 -0.96 2.10 -3.73
CA PHE A 93 0.24 2.25 -2.91
C PHE A 93 0.11 3.47 -2.02
N LYS A 94 0.28 3.28 -0.71
CA LYS A 94 0.13 4.37 0.26
C LYS A 94 1.28 4.42 1.25
N LEU A 95 1.50 5.61 1.79
CA LEU A 95 2.19 5.82 3.06
C LEU A 95 1.16 6.29 4.07
N ILE A 96 1.12 5.67 5.26
CA ILE A 96 0.12 5.95 6.30
C ILE A 96 0.81 6.39 7.59
N ASP A 97 0.50 7.60 8.07
CA ASP A 97 0.97 8.16 9.33
C ASP A 97 -0.14 8.12 10.38
N ALA A 98 -0.10 7.14 11.26
CA ALA A 98 -1.04 6.99 12.36
C ALA A 98 -0.59 7.85 13.57
N ASN A 99 -0.94 9.12 13.59
CA ASN A 99 -0.72 9.99 14.75
C ASN A 99 -1.73 9.74 15.88
N ASP A 100 -2.85 9.10 15.56
CA ASP A 100 -3.83 8.54 16.48
C ASP A 100 -4.31 7.19 15.96
N ASP A 101 -5.07 6.43 16.75
CA ASP A 101 -5.57 5.11 16.37
C ASP A 101 -6.47 5.15 15.12
N LEU A 102 -6.23 4.31 14.13
CA LEU A 102 -7.18 4.08 13.06
C LEU A 102 -8.36 3.24 13.58
N SER A 103 -9.50 3.31 12.89
CA SER A 103 -10.65 2.46 13.23
C SER A 103 -10.30 0.98 13.15
N ILE A 104 -10.91 0.18 14.00
CA ILE A 104 -10.92 -1.28 13.83
C ILE A 104 -11.83 -1.59 12.64
N GLN A 105 -11.32 -2.35 11.68
CA GLN A 105 -11.95 -2.56 10.38
C GLN A 105 -11.67 -3.94 9.81
N VAL A 106 -12.43 -4.29 8.78
CA VAL A 106 -12.25 -5.49 7.97
C VAL A 106 -12.57 -5.14 6.51
N HIS A 107 -11.98 -5.85 5.58
CA HIS A 107 -12.22 -5.68 4.15
C HIS A 107 -12.87 -6.91 3.55
N PRO A 108 -13.79 -6.74 2.57
CA PRO A 108 -14.36 -7.84 1.81
C PRO A 108 -13.35 -8.43 0.82
N ASP A 109 -13.55 -9.67 0.42
CA ASP A 109 -12.92 -10.30 -0.74
C ASP A 109 -13.53 -9.79 -2.06
N ASP A 110 -12.93 -10.20 -3.19
CA ASP A 110 -13.37 -9.78 -4.53
C ASP A 110 -14.82 -10.16 -4.82
N GLU A 111 -15.24 -11.37 -4.46
CA GLU A 111 -16.61 -11.84 -4.72
C GLU A 111 -17.63 -10.95 -3.99
N THR A 112 -17.40 -10.70 -2.72
CA THR A 112 -18.27 -9.84 -1.90
C THR A 112 -18.23 -8.38 -2.35
N ALA A 113 -17.04 -7.87 -2.67
CA ALA A 113 -16.85 -6.49 -3.12
C ALA A 113 -17.52 -6.26 -4.49
N ALA A 114 -17.35 -7.18 -5.44
CA ALA A 114 -17.99 -7.10 -6.75
C ALA A 114 -19.52 -7.15 -6.62
N LEU A 115 -20.05 -8.10 -5.83
CA LEU A 115 -21.49 -8.27 -5.66
C LEU A 115 -22.17 -7.06 -5.00
N ARG A 116 -21.54 -6.47 -3.98
CA ARG A 116 -22.17 -5.42 -3.14
C ARG A 116 -21.83 -4.01 -3.57
N HIS A 117 -20.66 -3.80 -4.15
CA HIS A 117 -20.10 -2.46 -4.37
C HIS A 117 -19.61 -2.23 -5.80
N ASN A 118 -19.64 -3.26 -6.66
CA ASN A 118 -19.03 -3.22 -8.00
C ASN A 118 -17.57 -2.73 -7.95
N SER A 119 -16.79 -3.32 -7.05
CA SER A 119 -15.41 -2.96 -6.73
C SER A 119 -14.55 -4.21 -6.59
N LEU A 120 -13.23 -4.02 -6.56
CA LEU A 120 -12.28 -5.04 -6.12
C LEU A 120 -12.38 -5.25 -4.62
N GLY A 121 -11.95 -6.42 -4.15
CA GLY A 121 -11.69 -6.69 -2.74
C GLY A 121 -10.56 -5.84 -2.18
N LYS A 122 -10.10 -6.15 -0.96
CA LYS A 122 -9.01 -5.41 -0.38
C LYS A 122 -8.11 -6.31 0.47
N THR A 123 -7.29 -7.09 -0.22
CA THR A 123 -6.13 -7.74 0.37
C THR A 123 -4.97 -6.77 0.38
N GLU A 124 -4.24 -6.68 1.49
CA GLU A 124 -3.18 -5.70 1.67
C GLU A 124 -1.99 -6.26 2.43
N MET A 125 -0.88 -5.56 2.37
CA MET A 125 0.26 -5.77 3.25
C MET A 125 0.80 -4.45 3.78
N TRP A 126 1.39 -4.49 4.98
CA TRP A 126 2.08 -3.36 5.58
C TRP A 126 3.56 -3.66 5.80
N TYR A 127 4.39 -2.71 5.40
CA TYR A 127 5.79 -2.63 5.83
C TYR A 127 5.92 -1.50 6.85
N VAL A 128 6.33 -1.81 8.08
CA VAL A 128 6.51 -0.80 9.13
C VAL A 128 7.77 0.01 8.85
N ILE A 129 7.59 1.28 8.47
CA ILE A 129 8.69 2.21 8.17
C ILE A 129 9.27 2.78 9.45
N ASP A 130 8.39 3.09 10.41
CA ASP A 130 8.74 3.64 11.72
C ASP A 130 7.67 3.26 12.74
N ALA A 131 8.05 3.10 14.00
CA ALA A 131 7.13 2.89 15.11
C ALA A 131 7.69 3.50 16.38
N GLU A 132 6.82 4.13 17.17
CA GLU A 132 7.14 4.58 18.51
C GLU A 132 7.40 3.35 19.44
N PRO A 133 8.06 3.51 20.59
CA PRO A 133 8.43 2.37 21.44
C PRO A 133 7.26 1.49 21.90
N ASP A 134 6.06 2.06 21.99
CA ASP A 134 4.79 1.40 22.33
C ASP A 134 3.90 1.17 21.10
N GLY A 135 4.45 1.33 19.89
CA GLY A 135 3.75 1.12 18.63
C GLY A 135 3.23 -0.32 18.50
N GLU A 136 1.96 -0.46 18.21
CA GLU A 136 1.31 -1.76 18.04
C GLU A 136 0.32 -1.75 16.87
N LEU A 137 -0.01 -2.93 16.38
CA LEU A 137 -1.08 -3.16 15.41
C LEU A 137 -2.12 -4.08 16.02
N ILE A 138 -3.35 -4.01 15.55
CA ILE A 138 -4.36 -5.05 15.78
C ILE A 138 -4.34 -5.94 14.54
N VAL A 139 -4.20 -7.27 14.74
CA VAL A 139 -4.12 -8.24 13.65
C VAL A 139 -4.90 -9.50 14.02
N GLY A 140 -6.19 -9.52 13.71
CA GLY A 140 -7.11 -10.62 13.94
C GLY A 140 -7.46 -10.87 15.39
N PHE A 141 -7.93 -12.07 15.66
CA PHE A 141 -8.34 -12.51 17.00
C PHE A 141 -7.21 -13.22 17.76
N LYS A 142 -7.22 -13.11 19.10
CA LYS A 142 -6.29 -13.83 20.01
C LYS A 142 -6.53 -15.33 19.96
N ASN A 143 -7.81 -15.73 20.00
CA ASN A 143 -8.31 -17.10 19.96
C ASN A 143 -9.41 -17.19 18.91
N ASP A 144 -9.78 -18.41 18.53
CA ASP A 144 -10.99 -18.63 17.75
C ASP A 144 -12.17 -18.01 18.50
N CYS A 145 -13.03 -17.29 17.79
CA CYS A 145 -14.13 -16.54 18.35
C CYS A 145 -15.42 -16.92 17.60
N SER A 146 -16.53 -17.10 18.29
CA SER A 146 -17.82 -17.26 17.62
C SER A 146 -18.44 -15.91 17.26
N ARG A 147 -19.39 -15.94 16.31
CA ARG A 147 -20.15 -14.75 15.94
C ARG A 147 -20.90 -14.15 17.12
N GLU A 148 -21.45 -15.01 18.00
CA GLU A 148 -22.18 -14.61 19.20
C GLU A 148 -21.25 -13.94 20.22
N GLU A 149 -20.05 -14.50 20.45
CA GLU A 149 -19.04 -13.92 21.34
C GLU A 149 -18.58 -12.54 20.84
N TYR A 150 -18.34 -12.42 19.51
CA TYR A 150 -17.99 -11.16 18.89
C TYR A 150 -19.09 -10.11 19.07
N LEU A 151 -20.36 -10.43 18.76
CA LEU A 151 -21.48 -9.51 18.90
C LEU A 151 -21.66 -9.06 20.35
N LYS A 152 -21.60 -9.99 21.30
CA LYS A 152 -21.66 -9.68 22.71
C LYS A 152 -20.52 -8.75 23.15
N ALA A 153 -19.31 -9.01 22.71
CA ALA A 153 -18.16 -8.16 23.05
C ALA A 153 -18.28 -6.76 22.43
N LEU A 154 -18.88 -6.65 21.23
CA LEU A 154 -19.14 -5.37 20.59
C LEU A 154 -20.21 -4.57 21.35
N GLU A 155 -21.32 -5.18 21.75
CA GLU A 155 -22.39 -4.57 22.56
C GLU A 155 -21.89 -4.11 23.95
N GLU A 156 -21.00 -4.89 24.56
CA GLU A 156 -20.41 -4.60 25.87
C GLU A 156 -19.16 -3.68 25.79
N GLU A 157 -18.84 -3.15 24.61
CA GLU A 157 -17.67 -2.29 24.34
C GLU A 157 -16.32 -2.96 24.71
N ARG A 158 -16.25 -4.28 24.64
CA ARG A 158 -15.08 -5.10 25.01
C ARG A 158 -14.42 -5.78 23.80
N LEU A 159 -14.68 -5.31 22.57
CA LEU A 159 -14.11 -5.89 21.36
C LEU A 159 -12.58 -6.02 21.43
N SER A 160 -11.90 -5.04 22.03
CA SER A 160 -10.43 -5.06 22.19
C SER A 160 -9.91 -6.26 23.01
N ASP A 161 -10.76 -6.88 23.85
CA ASP A 161 -10.38 -8.05 24.65
C ASP A 161 -10.23 -9.30 23.79
N LEU A 162 -10.92 -9.37 22.67
CA LEU A 162 -10.85 -10.47 21.72
C LEU A 162 -9.71 -10.33 20.70
N LEU A 163 -9.30 -9.09 20.42
CA LEU A 163 -8.38 -8.78 19.33
C LEU A 163 -6.91 -8.95 19.73
N LYS A 164 -6.11 -9.44 18.79
CA LYS A 164 -4.69 -9.65 18.97
C LYS A 164 -3.92 -8.37 18.74
N LYS A 165 -3.30 -7.86 19.79
CA LYS A 165 -2.36 -6.74 19.74
C LYS A 165 -0.97 -7.26 19.44
N VAL A 166 -0.29 -6.64 18.49
CA VAL A 166 1.02 -7.03 17.98
C VAL A 166 1.97 -5.85 18.11
N PRO A 167 2.88 -5.82 19.09
CA PRO A 167 3.93 -4.82 19.14
C PRO A 167 4.78 -4.86 17.88
N VAL A 168 5.05 -3.69 17.30
CA VAL A 168 5.79 -3.60 16.04
C VAL A 168 6.98 -2.66 16.16
N ARG A 169 7.94 -2.87 15.25
CA ARG A 169 9.13 -2.04 15.08
C ARG A 169 9.43 -1.89 13.59
N LYS A 170 10.25 -0.91 13.29
CA LYS A 170 10.77 -0.68 11.93
C LYS A 170 11.26 -1.99 11.29
N GLY A 171 10.79 -2.27 10.08
CA GLY A 171 11.09 -3.46 9.31
C GLY A 171 10.12 -4.63 9.50
N ASP A 172 9.18 -4.57 10.45
CA ASP A 172 8.16 -5.61 10.54
C ASP A 172 7.24 -5.58 9.30
N VAL A 173 6.83 -6.75 8.86
CA VAL A 173 5.93 -6.96 7.73
C VAL A 173 4.70 -7.71 8.18
N ILE A 174 3.53 -7.24 7.80
CA ILE A 174 2.23 -7.84 8.12
C ILE A 174 1.48 -8.06 6.82
N PHE A 175 0.97 -9.27 6.63
CA PHE A 175 0.04 -9.59 5.54
C PHE A 175 -1.40 -9.59 6.07
N ILE A 176 -2.28 -8.86 5.41
CA ILE A 176 -3.69 -8.64 5.77
C ILE A 176 -4.58 -9.16 4.65
N PRO A 177 -4.91 -10.46 4.62
CA PRO A 177 -5.89 -10.96 3.66
C PRO A 177 -7.27 -10.39 3.96
N ALA A 178 -8.13 -10.33 2.94
CA ALA A 178 -9.55 -10.03 3.11
C ALA A 178 -10.16 -10.88 4.25
N GLY A 179 -11.08 -10.30 5.00
CA GLY A 179 -11.70 -10.93 6.17
C GLY A 179 -10.92 -10.82 7.48
N LEU A 180 -9.66 -10.41 7.48
CA LEU A 180 -8.88 -10.24 8.69
C LEU A 180 -9.22 -8.91 9.39
N VAL A 181 -9.72 -8.96 10.63
CA VAL A 181 -9.95 -7.75 11.43
C VAL A 181 -8.61 -7.13 11.81
N HIS A 182 -8.43 -5.82 11.55
CA HIS A 182 -7.16 -5.15 11.79
C HIS A 182 -7.32 -3.66 12.14
N ALA A 183 -6.26 -3.07 12.67
CA ALA A 183 -6.13 -1.62 12.83
C ALA A 183 -4.65 -1.24 13.01
N ILE A 184 -4.29 -0.06 12.49
CA ILE A 184 -3.02 0.60 12.81
C ILE A 184 -3.24 1.45 14.04
N LYS A 185 -2.42 1.26 15.07
CA LYS A 185 -2.48 2.06 16.29
C LYS A 185 -1.55 3.27 16.19
N LYS A 186 -1.82 4.23 17.07
CA LYS A 186 -1.03 5.45 17.19
C LYS A 186 0.48 5.19 17.20
N GLY A 187 1.23 6.09 16.58
CA GLY A 187 2.69 6.09 16.57
C GLY A 187 3.33 5.24 15.48
N VAL A 188 2.54 4.52 14.67
CA VAL A 188 3.06 3.65 13.61
C VAL A 188 2.97 4.34 12.24
N LEU A 189 4.03 4.22 11.45
CA LEU A 189 4.12 4.69 10.06
C LEU A 189 4.37 3.48 9.17
N VAL A 190 3.51 3.26 8.18
CA VAL A 190 3.62 2.11 7.27
C VAL A 190 3.63 2.50 5.80
N ALA A 191 4.28 1.68 4.97
CA ALA A 191 3.94 1.56 3.56
C ALA A 191 2.89 0.47 3.42
N GLU A 192 1.79 0.79 2.73
CA GLU A 192 0.69 -0.12 2.42
C GLU A 192 0.65 -0.40 0.94
N ILE A 193 0.63 -1.67 0.59
CA ILE A 193 0.39 -2.17 -0.77
C ILE A 193 -0.91 -2.96 -0.71
N GLN A 194 -1.87 -2.63 -1.56
CA GLN A 194 -3.21 -3.22 -1.55
C GLN A 194 -3.80 -3.33 -2.95
N GLU A 195 -4.85 -4.13 -3.09
CA GLU A 195 -5.74 -4.06 -4.24
C GLU A 195 -6.34 -2.65 -4.38
N SER A 196 -6.69 -2.25 -5.60
CA SER A 196 -7.21 -0.90 -5.92
C SER A 196 -8.65 -0.73 -5.43
N SER A 197 -8.80 -0.63 -4.11
CA SER A 197 -10.08 -0.53 -3.40
C SER A 197 -9.97 0.42 -2.22
N ASP A 198 -11.02 1.23 -1.95
CA ASP A 198 -11.13 2.04 -0.72
C ASP A 198 -12.26 1.52 0.19
N LEU A 199 -12.73 0.28 -0.05
CA LEU A 199 -13.78 -0.35 0.73
C LEU A 199 -13.28 -0.66 2.15
N THR A 200 -14.00 -0.11 3.13
CA THR A 200 -13.70 -0.32 4.54
C THR A 200 -14.98 -0.60 5.31
N TYR A 201 -15.11 -1.79 5.86
CA TYR A 201 -16.17 -2.08 6.83
C TYR A 201 -15.65 -1.73 8.22
N ARG A 202 -16.01 -0.54 8.69
CA ARG A 202 -15.62 -0.02 10.00
C ARG A 202 -16.44 -0.70 11.08
N ILE A 203 -15.74 -1.36 12.02
CA ILE A 203 -16.33 -2.10 13.13
C ILE A 203 -16.43 -1.24 14.38
N TYR A 204 -15.34 -0.50 14.68
CA TYR A 204 -15.28 0.33 15.87
C TYR A 204 -14.37 1.54 15.65
N ASP A 205 -14.77 2.71 16.11
CA ASP A 205 -14.06 3.98 15.89
C ASP A 205 -13.88 4.82 17.16
N TYR A 206 -13.81 4.19 18.31
CA TYR A 206 -13.56 4.85 19.61
C TYR A 206 -14.55 5.96 19.94
N LYS A 207 -15.75 5.97 19.34
CA LYS A 207 -16.78 7.01 19.47
C LYS A 207 -16.24 8.42 19.13
N ARG A 208 -15.30 8.49 18.22
CA ARG A 208 -14.75 9.76 17.74
C ARG A 208 -15.76 10.49 16.88
N THR A 209 -15.80 11.80 17.06
CA THR A 209 -16.63 12.70 16.28
C THR A 209 -15.78 13.59 15.38
N ASP A 210 -16.33 14.00 14.26
CA ASP A 210 -15.78 15.06 13.42
C ASP A 210 -15.96 16.44 14.09
N GLU A 211 -15.55 17.51 13.40
CA GLU A 211 -15.69 18.90 13.87
C GLU A 211 -17.15 19.37 14.04
N HIS A 212 -18.11 18.61 13.47
CA HIS A 212 -19.54 18.85 13.60
C HIS A 212 -20.20 17.98 14.69
N GLY A 213 -19.41 17.20 15.43
CA GLY A 213 -19.90 16.30 16.48
C GLY A 213 -20.55 15.02 15.96
N LYS A 214 -20.35 14.66 14.68
CA LYS A 214 -20.91 13.46 14.06
C LYS A 214 -19.88 12.31 14.10
N GLU A 215 -20.32 11.14 14.59
CA GLU A 215 -19.53 9.90 14.53
C GLU A 215 -19.47 9.37 13.08
N ARG A 216 -18.35 8.70 12.74
CA ARG A 216 -18.24 8.00 11.46
C ARG A 216 -19.15 6.76 11.45
N GLU A 217 -19.71 6.47 10.30
CA GLU A 217 -20.57 5.31 10.10
C GLU A 217 -19.84 4.00 10.43
N LEU A 218 -20.53 3.12 11.15
CA LEU A 218 -20.10 1.75 11.43
C LEU A 218 -20.85 0.78 10.50
N HIS A 219 -20.15 -0.26 10.04
CA HIS A 219 -20.65 -1.23 9.06
C HIS A 219 -20.77 -2.62 9.68
N THR A 220 -21.35 -2.71 10.90
CA THR A 220 -21.34 -3.92 11.73
C THR A 220 -21.94 -5.14 11.01
N GLU A 221 -23.08 -4.99 10.34
CA GLU A 221 -23.72 -6.09 9.62
C GLU A 221 -22.91 -6.56 8.42
N LEU A 222 -22.41 -5.62 7.60
CA LEU A 222 -21.56 -5.94 6.46
C LEU A 222 -20.25 -6.64 6.89
N ALA A 223 -19.67 -6.18 8.00
CA ALA A 223 -18.46 -6.77 8.57
C ALA A 223 -18.68 -8.22 9.02
N LEU A 224 -19.82 -8.51 9.63
CA LEU A 224 -20.16 -9.86 10.12
C LEU A 224 -20.12 -10.95 9.04
N ASP A 225 -20.42 -10.59 7.81
CA ASP A 225 -20.47 -11.55 6.71
C ASP A 225 -19.09 -11.89 6.16
N VAL A 226 -18.10 -11.03 6.40
CA VAL A 226 -16.75 -11.17 5.83
C VAL A 226 -15.67 -11.48 6.87
N ILE A 227 -15.94 -11.29 8.18
CA ILE A 227 -14.96 -11.53 9.23
C ILE A 227 -14.53 -13.00 9.28
N ASN A 228 -13.22 -13.23 9.22
CA ASN A 228 -12.62 -14.51 9.61
C ASN A 228 -12.42 -14.52 11.13
N PHE A 229 -13.22 -15.32 11.84
CA PHE A 229 -13.21 -15.44 13.29
C PHE A 229 -12.12 -16.34 13.87
N SER A 230 -11.25 -16.89 13.02
CA SER A 230 -10.16 -17.77 13.44
C SER A 230 -9.03 -16.99 14.13
N ALA A 231 -8.35 -17.63 15.07
CA ALA A 231 -7.20 -17.05 15.74
C ALA A 231 -6.04 -16.78 14.78
N THR A 232 -5.45 -15.59 14.88
CA THR A 232 -4.23 -15.25 14.11
C THR A 232 -3.01 -15.78 14.85
N LYS A 233 -2.34 -16.79 14.27
CA LYS A 233 -1.18 -17.44 14.89
C LYS A 233 0.11 -16.64 14.70
N ASN A 234 0.49 -16.37 13.47
CA ASN A 234 1.74 -15.70 13.08
C ASN A 234 1.44 -14.40 12.34
N PRO A 235 1.25 -13.27 13.06
CA PRO A 235 0.85 -12.02 12.44
C PRO A 235 1.96 -11.35 11.63
N LYS A 236 3.24 -11.67 11.91
CA LYS A 236 4.39 -11.08 11.22
C LYS A 236 4.97 -12.07 10.21
N VAL A 237 5.30 -11.55 9.04
CA VAL A 237 6.07 -12.28 8.04
C VAL A 237 7.51 -12.39 8.51
N ALA A 238 8.04 -13.61 8.56
CA ALA A 238 9.44 -13.86 8.90
C ALA A 238 10.31 -13.73 7.65
N TYR A 239 11.33 -12.88 7.70
CA TYR A 239 12.30 -12.71 6.62
C TYR A 239 13.67 -12.28 7.16
N GLU A 240 14.72 -12.51 6.39
CA GLU A 240 16.09 -12.06 6.68
C GLU A 240 16.57 -11.16 5.55
N PRO A 241 16.78 -9.85 5.82
CA PRO A 241 17.23 -8.90 4.80
C PRO A 241 18.62 -9.29 4.26
N LYS A 242 18.77 -9.28 2.94
CA LYS A 242 20.05 -9.55 2.27
C LYS A 242 20.50 -8.31 1.53
N VAL A 243 21.73 -7.85 1.84
CA VAL A 243 22.32 -6.71 1.14
C VAL A 243 22.71 -7.10 -0.28
N ASN A 244 22.37 -6.24 -1.24
CA ASN A 244 22.63 -6.44 -2.68
C ASN A 244 21.99 -7.71 -3.27
N ALA A 245 20.87 -8.12 -2.73
CA ALA A 245 20.09 -9.25 -3.21
C ALA A 245 18.60 -9.01 -2.94
N VAL A 246 17.76 -9.71 -3.68
CA VAL A 246 16.30 -9.71 -3.48
C VAL A 246 15.97 -10.46 -2.20
N THR A 247 15.14 -9.88 -1.36
CA THR A 247 14.56 -10.51 -0.18
C THR A 247 13.04 -10.59 -0.35
N PRO A 248 12.46 -11.78 -0.62
CA PRO A 248 11.02 -11.92 -0.71
C PRO A 248 10.34 -11.58 0.63
N LEU A 249 9.23 -10.85 0.58
CA LEU A 249 8.41 -10.51 1.74
C LEU A 249 7.05 -11.20 1.67
N VAL A 250 6.23 -10.84 0.68
CA VAL A 250 4.87 -11.37 0.49
C VAL A 250 4.71 -11.76 -0.97
N SER A 251 4.07 -12.89 -1.22
CA SER A 251 3.56 -13.28 -2.53
C SER A 251 2.16 -13.86 -2.34
N CYS A 252 1.18 -13.30 -3.03
CA CYS A 252 -0.21 -13.74 -3.01
C CYS A 252 -0.79 -13.63 -4.43
N ASP A 253 -2.06 -13.95 -4.60
CA ASP A 253 -2.72 -13.93 -5.92
C ASP A 253 -2.79 -12.51 -6.52
N TYR A 254 -2.68 -11.46 -5.70
CA TYR A 254 -2.86 -10.07 -6.11
C TYR A 254 -1.54 -9.34 -6.36
N PHE A 255 -0.49 -9.66 -5.63
CA PHE A 255 0.82 -9.02 -5.77
C PHE A 255 1.95 -9.81 -5.14
N THR A 256 3.14 -9.56 -5.64
CA THR A 256 4.41 -9.99 -5.03
C THR A 256 5.19 -8.77 -4.59
N THR A 257 5.67 -8.77 -3.34
CA THR A 257 6.49 -7.70 -2.76
C THR A 257 7.82 -8.25 -2.29
N ASN A 258 8.90 -7.62 -2.74
CA ASN A 258 10.27 -7.87 -2.33
C ASN A 258 10.85 -6.66 -1.61
N LEU A 259 11.79 -6.89 -0.70
CA LEU A 259 12.68 -5.87 -0.16
C LEU A 259 14.00 -5.90 -0.92
N LEU A 260 14.44 -4.74 -1.42
CA LEU A 260 15.78 -4.52 -1.93
C LEU A 260 16.54 -3.60 -0.97
N LEU A 261 17.62 -4.13 -0.41
CA LEU A 261 18.60 -3.39 0.38
C LEU A 261 19.93 -3.43 -0.36
N PHE A 262 20.43 -2.28 -0.82
CA PHE A 262 21.64 -2.27 -1.65
C PHE A 262 22.48 -1.00 -1.46
N ASN A 263 23.79 -1.15 -1.66
CA ASN A 263 24.79 -0.09 -1.57
C ASN A 263 25.78 -0.10 -2.74
N ARG A 264 25.49 -0.90 -3.76
CA ARG A 264 26.17 -0.93 -5.07
C ARG A 264 25.14 -1.09 -6.16
N THR A 265 25.51 -0.76 -7.38
CA THR A 265 24.62 -0.97 -8.55
C THR A 265 24.13 -2.41 -8.60
N ILE A 266 22.83 -2.56 -8.76
CA ILE A 266 22.15 -3.83 -9.03
C ILE A 266 21.36 -3.70 -10.34
N ILE A 267 21.37 -4.78 -11.12
CA ILE A 267 20.61 -4.87 -12.36
C ILE A 267 19.38 -5.72 -12.07
N ARG A 268 18.23 -5.20 -12.46
CA ARG A 268 16.95 -5.92 -12.42
C ARG A 268 16.53 -6.26 -13.84
N ASN A 269 16.32 -7.55 -14.11
CA ASN A 269 15.83 -8.03 -15.41
C ASN A 269 14.40 -8.54 -15.25
N TYR A 270 13.49 -8.01 -16.05
CA TYR A 270 12.05 -8.28 -16.05
C TYR A 270 11.55 -8.90 -17.34
N SER A 271 12.45 -9.28 -18.28
CA SER A 271 12.09 -9.82 -19.59
C SER A 271 11.18 -11.07 -19.57
N SER A 272 11.08 -11.76 -18.42
CA SER A 272 10.17 -12.89 -18.22
C SER A 272 8.91 -12.53 -17.42
N LEU A 273 8.75 -11.25 -17.06
CA LEU A 273 7.64 -10.76 -16.26
C LEU A 273 6.66 -9.99 -17.14
N ASP A 274 5.44 -10.47 -17.26
CA ASP A 274 4.35 -9.78 -17.96
C ASP A 274 3.58 -8.89 -16.99
N SER A 275 4.26 -7.87 -16.45
CA SER A 275 3.72 -6.94 -15.45
C SER A 275 4.57 -5.67 -15.38
N PHE A 276 3.92 -4.58 -15.01
CA PHE A 276 4.61 -3.42 -14.45
C PHE A 276 5.38 -3.79 -13.17
N VAL A 277 6.38 -2.96 -12.80
CA VAL A 277 7.03 -3.04 -11.50
C VAL A 277 6.95 -1.68 -10.80
N VAL A 278 6.64 -1.67 -9.51
CA VAL A 278 6.61 -0.44 -8.71
C VAL A 278 7.73 -0.48 -7.67
N TYR A 279 8.50 0.60 -7.60
CA TYR A 279 9.48 0.83 -6.54
C TYR A 279 8.97 1.90 -5.58
N MET A 280 8.87 1.56 -4.28
CA MET A 280 8.66 2.53 -3.21
C MET A 280 9.99 2.75 -2.47
N CYS A 281 10.60 3.92 -2.60
CA CYS A 281 11.86 4.24 -1.94
C CYS A 281 11.63 4.59 -0.46
N LEU A 282 12.06 3.73 0.45
CA LEU A 282 11.87 3.91 1.89
C LEU A 282 13.05 4.63 2.56
N GLU A 283 14.29 4.40 2.09
CA GLU A 283 15.50 5.00 2.63
C GLU A 283 16.54 5.23 1.52
N GLY A 284 17.32 6.31 1.65
CA GLY A 284 18.36 6.68 0.70
C GLY A 284 17.82 7.34 -0.57
N ASN A 285 18.63 7.35 -1.61
CA ASN A 285 18.28 7.78 -2.96
C ASN A 285 19.12 7.01 -3.98
N PHE A 286 18.61 6.88 -5.20
CA PHE A 286 19.28 6.14 -6.27
C PHE A 286 18.86 6.66 -7.64
N ILE A 287 19.63 6.33 -8.66
CA ILE A 287 19.27 6.60 -10.05
C ILE A 287 18.78 5.29 -10.67
N ILE A 288 17.62 5.34 -11.34
CA ILE A 288 17.20 4.32 -12.28
C ILE A 288 17.77 4.68 -13.64
N GLU A 289 18.58 3.80 -14.19
CA GLU A 289 19.09 3.91 -15.56
C GLU A 289 18.52 2.78 -16.40
N CYS A 290 17.84 3.15 -17.47
CA CYS A 290 17.31 2.22 -18.48
C CYS A 290 17.35 2.89 -19.86
N GLU A 291 17.82 2.16 -20.87
CA GLU A 291 17.97 2.67 -22.24
C GLU A 291 18.67 4.05 -22.26
N ASN A 292 17.93 5.10 -22.67
CA ASN A 292 18.42 6.48 -22.73
C ASN A 292 17.97 7.34 -21.55
N HIS A 293 17.32 6.76 -20.52
CA HIS A 293 16.74 7.49 -19.40
C HIS A 293 17.54 7.32 -18.10
N LYS A 294 17.68 8.42 -17.37
CA LYS A 294 18.25 8.43 -16.01
C LYS A 294 17.32 9.24 -15.11
N ILE A 295 16.76 8.58 -14.10
CA ILE A 295 15.79 9.19 -13.21
C ILE A 295 16.27 9.05 -11.77
N LEU A 296 16.46 10.18 -11.10
CA LEU A 296 16.76 10.21 -9.67
C LEU A 296 15.46 9.86 -8.89
N VAL A 297 15.59 8.94 -7.96
CA VAL A 297 14.52 8.57 -7.01
C VAL A 297 15.00 8.87 -5.60
N GLU A 298 14.24 9.64 -4.88
CA GLU A 298 14.53 10.04 -3.51
C GLU A 298 13.63 9.29 -2.51
N LYS A 299 14.03 9.31 -1.25
CA LYS A 299 13.26 8.76 -0.15
C LYS A 299 11.82 9.30 -0.15
N GLY A 300 10.84 8.40 -0.09
CA GLY A 300 9.41 8.71 -0.09
C GLY A 300 8.81 8.85 -1.49
N GLU A 301 9.59 8.67 -2.56
CA GLU A 301 9.08 8.64 -3.91
C GLU A 301 8.72 7.22 -4.35
N THR A 302 7.70 7.14 -5.19
CA THR A 302 7.25 5.90 -5.83
C THR A 302 7.38 6.03 -7.34
N VAL A 303 7.89 4.97 -7.99
CA VAL A 303 8.15 4.94 -9.43
C VAL A 303 7.55 3.69 -10.03
N LEU A 304 6.82 3.84 -11.12
CA LEU A 304 6.33 2.74 -11.93
C LEU A 304 7.32 2.50 -13.08
N ILE A 305 7.76 1.27 -13.22
CA ILE A 305 8.53 0.76 -14.35
C ILE A 305 7.52 0.10 -15.30
N PRO A 306 7.33 0.62 -16.51
CA PRO A 306 6.48 0.01 -17.53
C PRO A 306 6.86 -1.43 -17.86
N ALA A 307 5.88 -2.27 -18.20
CA ALA A 307 6.08 -3.67 -18.53
C ALA A 307 6.99 -3.87 -19.75
N SER A 308 7.02 -2.89 -20.69
CA SER A 308 7.89 -2.92 -21.86
C SER A 308 9.38 -2.68 -21.56
N LEU A 309 9.76 -2.33 -20.31
CA LEU A 309 11.15 -2.13 -19.91
C LEU A 309 11.73 -3.42 -19.31
N ASP A 310 12.41 -4.19 -20.11
CA ASP A 310 12.98 -5.49 -19.75
C ASP A 310 14.06 -5.43 -18.68
N GLU A 311 14.85 -4.34 -18.64
CA GLU A 311 16.00 -4.23 -17.73
C GLU A 311 16.19 -2.81 -17.23
N VAL A 312 16.46 -2.69 -15.92
CA VAL A 312 16.83 -1.43 -15.28
C VAL A 312 18.05 -1.61 -14.39
N SER A 313 18.93 -0.62 -14.37
CA SER A 313 20.03 -0.52 -13.43
C SER A 313 19.68 0.43 -12.30
N LEU A 314 19.78 -0.03 -11.05
CA LEU A 314 19.57 0.77 -9.84
C LEU A 314 20.93 1.17 -9.28
N ILE A 315 21.28 2.46 -9.41
CA ILE A 315 22.59 3.01 -9.04
C ILE A 315 22.43 3.81 -7.75
N PRO A 316 22.85 3.27 -6.59
CA PRO A 316 22.65 3.91 -5.30
C PRO A 316 23.62 5.07 -5.04
N ASN A 317 23.16 6.05 -4.27
CA ASN A 317 24.00 7.05 -3.63
C ASN A 317 24.06 6.75 -2.11
N GLY A 318 24.93 5.80 -1.73
CA GLY A 318 24.99 5.25 -0.38
C GLY A 318 24.12 4.01 -0.20
N GLU A 319 23.57 3.81 0.99
CA GLU A 319 22.66 2.70 1.28
C GLU A 319 21.23 3.06 0.89
N VAL A 320 20.58 2.17 0.16
CA VAL A 320 19.19 2.31 -0.31
C VAL A 320 18.35 1.16 0.18
N LYS A 321 17.12 1.46 0.59
CA LYS A 321 16.09 0.49 0.89
C LYS A 321 14.83 0.84 0.13
N LEU A 322 14.28 -0.11 -0.62
CA LEU A 322 13.02 0.04 -1.33
C LEU A 322 12.18 -1.24 -1.29
N LEU A 323 10.90 -1.10 -1.50
CA LEU A 323 10.00 -2.20 -1.85
C LEU A 323 9.88 -2.26 -3.37
N GLU A 324 9.99 -3.47 -3.91
CA GLU A 324 9.74 -3.82 -5.31
C GLU A 324 8.45 -4.62 -5.36
N VAL A 325 7.48 -4.16 -6.13
CA VAL A 325 6.13 -4.75 -6.19
C VAL A 325 5.71 -4.99 -7.64
N PHE A 326 5.13 -6.16 -7.91
CA PHE A 326 4.60 -6.54 -9.23
C PHE A 326 3.51 -7.61 -9.09
N ILE A 327 2.81 -7.91 -10.16
CA ILE A 327 1.84 -9.02 -10.27
C ILE A 327 2.47 -10.16 -11.07
N GLN A 328 2.26 -11.42 -10.65
CA GLN A 328 2.83 -12.61 -11.31
C GLN A 328 1.81 -13.29 -12.23
#